data_c7cee53ed1b8cbc6c7c78ac069f6310d
#
_entry.id   c7cee53ed1b8cbc6c7c78ac069f6310d
#
_cell.length_a   1.000
_cell.length_b   1.000
_cell.length_c   1.000
_cell.angle_alpha   90.00
_cell.angle_beta   90.00
_cell.angle_gamma   90.00
#
_symmetry.space_group_name_H-M   'P 1'
#
loop_
_entity.id
_entity.type
_entity.pdbx_description
1 polymer ?
#
loop_
_entity_poly.entity_id
_entity_poly.type
_entity_poly.pdbx_seq_one_letter_code
_entity_poly.pdbx_strand_id
1 'polypeptide(L)'
;IHYEDDIRRIPKDIEHTFVIYTPAIPEDLEEMQYVIAKGYPICKRSKALGEIAKSQKCLAVSGTHGKTTTSTLLAHILTSSGEGCNAFLGGLSKNYDTNLLLSKNPVLVAEADEFDRSFLQLFPDIAVITATDADHLDIYNDHRHVIEAFGEFASQIKADGALIAKYGAEVPTDGVKAKTYRYSYDTPCDFYASDIKALDGGYFDFTINAPGCR
;
A
#
# COMPACT_ATOMS: atom_id res chain seq x y z
N ILE A 1 -22.89 2.08 -10.45
CA ILE A 1 -21.62 2.62 -10.99
C ILE A 1 -21.93 3.09 -12.41
N HIS A 2 -21.51 4.29 -12.76
CA HIS A 2 -21.60 4.87 -14.10
C HIS A 2 -20.19 5.06 -14.63
N TYR A 3 -19.97 4.75 -15.89
CA TYR A 3 -18.67 4.83 -16.57
C TYR A 3 -18.63 5.93 -17.64
N GLU A 4 -19.70 6.71 -17.74
CA GLU A 4 -19.84 7.81 -18.68
C GLU A 4 -19.77 9.12 -17.93
N ASP A 5 -19.05 10.08 -18.46
CA ASP A 5 -18.97 11.44 -17.94
C ASP A 5 -20.31 12.14 -18.17
N ASP A 6 -20.98 12.51 -17.08
CA ASP A 6 -22.27 13.20 -17.15
C ASP A 6 -22.51 14.01 -15.86
N ILE A 7 -22.29 15.30 -15.92
CA ILE A 7 -22.50 16.23 -14.81
C ILE A 7 -23.92 16.18 -14.22
N ARG A 8 -24.92 15.73 -14.99
CA ARG A 8 -26.32 15.63 -14.53
C ARG A 8 -26.50 14.52 -13.51
N ARG A 9 -25.56 13.56 -13.45
CA ARG A 9 -25.56 12.42 -12.51
C ARG A 9 -24.91 12.75 -11.18
N ILE A 10 -24.20 13.88 -11.09
CA ILE A 10 -23.60 14.33 -9.84
C ILE A 10 -24.73 14.73 -8.88
N PRO A 11 -24.76 14.18 -7.65
CA PRO A 11 -25.76 14.55 -6.66
C PRO A 11 -25.75 16.07 -6.42
N LYS A 12 -26.92 16.69 -6.36
CA LYS A 12 -27.06 18.15 -6.18
C LYS A 12 -26.95 18.59 -4.72
N ASP A 13 -27.01 17.65 -3.79
CA ASP A 13 -26.83 17.89 -2.35
C ASP A 13 -25.32 18.00 -2.04
N ILE A 14 -24.80 19.22 -2.12
CA ILE A 14 -23.38 19.52 -1.91
C ILE A 14 -22.94 19.20 -0.48
N GLU A 15 -23.79 19.47 0.50
CA GLU A 15 -23.45 19.29 1.92
C GLU A 15 -23.24 17.82 2.30
N HIS A 16 -23.95 16.90 1.64
CA HIS A 16 -23.83 15.46 1.89
C HIS A 16 -23.12 14.70 0.78
N THR A 17 -22.50 15.42 -0.17
CA THR A 17 -21.72 14.81 -1.27
C THR A 17 -20.24 15.07 -1.09
N PHE A 18 -19.46 14.01 -1.01
CA PHE A 18 -18.01 14.06 -0.91
C PHE A 18 -17.37 13.44 -2.16
N VAL A 19 -16.56 14.22 -2.86
CA VAL A 19 -15.93 13.81 -4.12
C VAL A 19 -14.51 13.29 -3.85
N ILE A 20 -14.26 12.03 -4.21
CA ILE A 20 -12.93 11.43 -4.15
C ILE A 20 -12.41 11.28 -5.56
N TYR A 21 -11.21 11.80 -5.83
CA TYR A 21 -10.57 11.72 -7.13
C TYR A 21 -9.18 11.11 -7.08
N THR A 22 -8.70 10.63 -8.21
CA THR A 22 -7.33 10.15 -8.44
C THR A 22 -6.57 11.13 -9.33
N PRO A 23 -5.25 11.32 -9.15
CA PRO A 23 -4.43 12.16 -10.00
C PRO A 23 -4.42 11.76 -11.48
N ALA A 24 -4.86 10.54 -11.79
CA ALA A 24 -4.91 10.04 -13.17
C ALA A 24 -6.03 10.65 -14.01
N ILE A 25 -6.99 11.39 -13.43
CA ILE A 25 -8.04 12.06 -14.20
C ILE A 25 -7.49 13.30 -14.90
N PRO A 26 -7.95 13.59 -16.14
CA PRO A 26 -7.58 14.83 -16.83
C PRO A 26 -8.02 16.08 -16.06
N GLU A 27 -7.18 17.12 -16.07
CA GLU A 27 -7.50 18.40 -15.40
C GLU A 27 -8.72 19.11 -16.05
N ASP A 28 -8.96 18.88 -17.32
CA ASP A 28 -10.04 19.46 -18.12
C ASP A 28 -11.33 18.61 -18.09
N LEU A 29 -11.39 17.56 -17.28
CA LEU A 29 -12.59 16.74 -17.12
C LEU A 29 -13.77 17.60 -16.67
N GLU A 30 -14.86 17.62 -17.46
CA GLU A 30 -16.04 18.48 -17.23
C GLU A 30 -16.64 18.29 -15.84
N GLU A 31 -16.75 17.04 -15.37
CA GLU A 31 -17.25 16.72 -14.03
C GLU A 31 -16.37 17.33 -12.94
N MET A 32 -15.04 17.28 -13.09
CA MET A 32 -14.11 17.84 -12.10
C MET A 32 -14.21 19.36 -12.06
N GLN A 33 -14.27 20.01 -13.22
CA GLN A 33 -14.49 21.46 -13.31
C GLN A 33 -15.83 21.87 -12.68
N TYR A 34 -16.88 21.09 -12.90
CA TYR A 34 -18.20 21.34 -12.33
C TYR A 34 -18.17 21.25 -10.79
N VAL A 35 -17.60 20.18 -10.20
CA VAL A 35 -17.60 20.02 -8.74
C VAL A 35 -16.74 21.09 -8.06
N ILE A 36 -15.61 21.50 -8.67
CA ILE A 36 -14.80 22.61 -8.18
C ILE A 36 -15.59 23.93 -8.24
N ALA A 37 -16.20 24.25 -9.38
CA ALA A 37 -16.96 25.47 -9.56
C ALA A 37 -18.19 25.58 -8.64
N LYS A 38 -18.78 24.45 -8.24
CA LYS A 38 -19.92 24.38 -7.34
C LYS A 38 -19.52 24.30 -5.86
N GLY A 39 -18.23 24.15 -5.54
CA GLY A 39 -17.74 24.11 -4.17
C GLY A 39 -18.01 22.80 -3.43
N TYR A 40 -18.06 21.67 -4.14
CA TYR A 40 -18.14 20.36 -3.47
C TYR A 40 -16.89 20.10 -2.63
N PRO A 41 -17.02 19.45 -1.46
CA PRO A 41 -15.87 18.91 -0.75
C PRO A 41 -15.16 17.87 -1.61
N ILE A 42 -13.90 18.12 -1.95
CA ILE A 42 -13.10 17.21 -2.79
C ILE A 42 -11.84 16.76 -2.05
N CYS A 43 -11.41 15.53 -2.32
CA CYS A 43 -10.26 14.93 -1.68
C CYS A 43 -9.55 13.94 -2.61
N LYS A 44 -8.22 13.91 -2.58
CA LYS A 44 -7.45 12.85 -3.24
C LYS A 44 -7.77 11.48 -2.62
N ARG A 45 -7.83 10.43 -3.44
CA ARG A 45 -8.04 9.03 -3.01
C ARG A 45 -7.03 8.61 -1.92
N SER A 46 -5.77 8.97 -2.07
CA SER A 46 -4.73 8.67 -1.07
C SER A 46 -5.01 9.29 0.30
N LYS A 47 -5.50 10.53 0.34
CA LYS A 47 -5.89 11.20 1.58
C LYS A 47 -7.11 10.54 2.21
N ALA A 48 -8.11 10.16 1.42
CA ALA A 48 -9.27 9.42 1.90
C ALA A 48 -8.86 8.07 2.51
N LEU A 49 -7.95 7.33 1.84
CA LEU A 49 -7.40 6.09 2.38
C LEU A 49 -6.63 6.32 3.68
N GLY A 50 -5.85 7.40 3.77
CA GLY A 50 -5.16 7.79 5.00
C GLY A 50 -6.13 8.04 6.17
N GLU A 51 -7.26 8.70 5.94
CA GLU A 51 -8.29 8.91 6.98
C GLU A 51 -8.94 7.58 7.41
N ILE A 52 -9.22 6.67 6.48
CA ILE A 52 -9.71 5.33 6.80
C ILE A 52 -8.69 4.54 7.64
N ALA A 53 -7.41 4.64 7.31
CA ALA A 53 -6.33 3.95 8.00
C ALA A 53 -6.17 4.37 9.47
N LYS A 54 -6.50 5.61 9.83
CA LYS A 54 -6.36 6.12 11.21
C LYS A 54 -7.18 5.34 12.24
N SER A 55 -8.30 4.76 11.83
CA SER A 55 -9.20 4.00 12.72
C SER A 55 -8.87 2.51 12.79
N GLN A 56 -7.81 2.06 12.11
CA GLN A 56 -7.48 0.65 11.95
C GLN A 56 -5.99 0.39 12.22
N LYS A 57 -5.64 -0.85 12.50
CA LYS A 57 -4.25 -1.30 12.50
C LYS A 57 -3.78 -1.43 11.05
N CYS A 58 -2.99 -0.48 10.59
CA CYS A 58 -2.56 -0.36 9.22
C CYS A 58 -1.30 -1.19 8.93
N LEU A 59 -1.43 -2.14 8.02
CA LEU A 59 -0.35 -2.95 7.46
C LEU A 59 -0.13 -2.47 6.01
N ALA A 60 0.90 -1.67 5.79
CA ALA A 60 1.17 -1.07 4.49
C ALA A 60 2.25 -1.84 3.74
N VAL A 61 2.03 -2.09 2.46
CA VAL A 61 3.01 -2.73 1.57
C VAL A 61 3.41 -1.74 0.49
N SER A 62 4.67 -1.35 0.48
CA SER A 62 5.25 -0.42 -0.49
C SER A 62 6.47 -1.01 -1.20
N GLY A 63 6.99 -0.29 -2.18
CA GLY A 63 8.17 -0.65 -2.97
C GLY A 63 7.92 -0.55 -4.45
N THR A 64 8.96 -0.37 -5.24
CA THR A 64 8.86 -0.22 -6.70
C THR A 64 8.28 -1.46 -7.38
N HIS A 65 8.50 -2.65 -6.81
CA HIS A 65 8.01 -3.93 -7.35
C HIS A 65 7.42 -4.82 -6.24
N GLY A 66 6.43 -5.66 -6.60
CA GLY A 66 5.88 -6.69 -5.72
C GLY A 66 4.82 -6.21 -4.71
N LYS A 67 4.42 -4.94 -4.72
CA LYS A 67 3.37 -4.37 -3.84
C LYS A 67 2.08 -5.19 -3.88
N THR A 68 1.47 -5.30 -5.06
CA THR A 68 0.17 -5.98 -5.25
C THR A 68 0.23 -7.44 -4.86
N THR A 69 1.29 -8.14 -5.24
CA THR A 69 1.45 -9.56 -4.89
C THR A 69 1.55 -9.75 -3.37
N THR A 70 2.39 -8.96 -2.72
CA THR A 70 2.61 -9.08 -1.26
C THR A 70 1.39 -8.65 -0.47
N SER A 71 0.73 -7.53 -0.82
CA SER A 71 -0.49 -7.09 -0.14
C SER A 71 -1.63 -8.07 -0.32
N THR A 72 -1.78 -8.65 -1.53
CA THR A 72 -2.81 -9.67 -1.79
C THR A 72 -2.56 -10.95 -1.01
N LEU A 73 -1.31 -11.43 -0.93
CA LEU A 73 -0.96 -12.60 -0.13
C LEU A 73 -1.19 -12.35 1.36
N LEU A 74 -0.80 -11.19 1.88
CA LEU A 74 -1.04 -10.82 3.28
C LEU A 74 -2.55 -10.80 3.60
N ALA A 75 -3.34 -10.15 2.75
CA ALA A 75 -4.79 -10.11 2.91
C ALA A 75 -5.43 -11.52 2.83
N HIS A 76 -4.90 -12.37 1.93
CA HIS A 76 -5.35 -13.75 1.82
C HIS A 76 -5.04 -14.57 3.07
N ILE A 77 -3.83 -14.47 3.61
CA ILE A 77 -3.43 -15.16 4.84
C ILE A 77 -4.33 -14.74 6.01
N LEU A 78 -4.54 -13.44 6.21
CA LEU A 78 -5.40 -12.93 7.29
C LEU A 78 -6.86 -13.37 7.13
N THR A 79 -7.36 -13.41 5.91
CA THR A 79 -8.73 -13.87 5.64
C THR A 79 -8.86 -15.39 5.84
N SER A 80 -7.91 -16.16 5.35
CA SER A 80 -7.92 -17.62 5.43
C SER A 80 -7.66 -18.16 6.83
N SER A 81 -6.97 -17.40 7.69
CA SER A 81 -6.78 -17.74 9.10
C SER A 81 -8.03 -17.55 9.95
N GLY A 82 -9.08 -16.92 9.42
CA GLY A 82 -10.30 -16.59 10.14
C GLY A 82 -10.26 -15.24 10.88
N GLU A 83 -9.10 -14.56 10.95
CA GLU A 83 -8.98 -13.21 11.53
C GLU A 83 -9.69 -12.16 10.68
N GLY A 84 -9.54 -12.25 9.36
CA GLY A 84 -10.06 -11.28 8.41
C GLY A 84 -9.34 -9.95 8.42
N CYS A 85 -9.49 -9.19 7.35
CA CYS A 85 -8.97 -7.81 7.26
C CYS A 85 -9.80 -7.01 6.27
N ASN A 86 -9.73 -5.69 6.38
CA ASN A 86 -10.06 -4.79 5.27
C ASN A 86 -8.83 -4.73 4.36
N ALA A 87 -8.99 -4.70 3.05
CA ALA A 87 -7.86 -4.59 2.14
C ALA A 87 -8.17 -3.69 0.96
N PHE A 88 -7.25 -2.79 0.65
CA PHE A 88 -7.23 -1.99 -0.57
C PHE A 88 -6.02 -2.43 -1.40
N LEU A 89 -6.29 -3.18 -2.46
CA LEU A 89 -5.28 -3.82 -3.31
C LEU A 89 -5.14 -3.08 -4.64
N GLY A 90 -3.95 -3.08 -5.21
CA GLY A 90 -3.65 -2.43 -6.50
C GLY A 90 -4.22 -3.15 -7.72
N GLY A 91 -4.66 -4.38 -7.58
CA GLY A 91 -5.24 -5.19 -8.65
C GLY A 91 -6.30 -6.17 -8.15
N LEU A 92 -7.06 -6.74 -9.09
CA LEU A 92 -8.07 -7.74 -8.76
C LEU A 92 -7.41 -9.03 -8.24
N SER A 93 -7.78 -9.43 -7.04
CA SER A 93 -7.38 -10.73 -6.49
C SER A 93 -8.16 -11.85 -7.16
N LYS A 94 -7.45 -12.82 -7.72
CA LYS A 94 -8.10 -14.00 -8.33
C LYS A 94 -8.89 -14.84 -7.33
N ASN A 95 -8.52 -14.82 -6.05
CA ASN A 95 -9.20 -15.60 -5.01
C ASN A 95 -10.55 -14.99 -4.61
N TYR A 96 -10.73 -13.68 -4.81
CA TYR A 96 -11.88 -12.91 -4.31
C TYR A 96 -12.64 -12.17 -5.40
N ASP A 97 -12.12 -12.15 -6.63
CA ASP A 97 -12.66 -11.41 -7.78
C ASP A 97 -12.92 -9.93 -7.47
N THR A 98 -12.08 -9.35 -6.63
CA THR A 98 -12.16 -7.95 -6.20
C THR A 98 -10.79 -7.43 -5.77
N ASN A 99 -10.65 -6.12 -5.71
CA ASN A 99 -9.50 -5.42 -5.11
C ASN A 99 -9.84 -4.75 -3.76
N LEU A 100 -11.04 -5.03 -3.23
CA LEU A 100 -11.52 -4.53 -1.94
C LEU A 100 -12.02 -5.69 -1.09
N LEU A 101 -11.42 -5.91 0.08
CA LEU A 101 -11.96 -6.80 1.09
C LEU A 101 -12.48 -5.98 2.26
N LEU A 102 -13.57 -6.44 2.86
CA LEU A 102 -14.19 -5.82 4.03
C LEU A 102 -14.36 -6.85 5.14
N SER A 103 -14.03 -6.45 6.36
CA SER A 103 -14.12 -7.27 7.56
C SER A 103 -14.57 -6.42 8.76
N LYS A 104 -15.10 -7.09 9.78
CA LYS A 104 -15.34 -6.48 11.10
C LYS A 104 -14.05 -6.29 11.92
N ASN A 105 -12.98 -7.03 11.58
CA ASN A 105 -11.68 -6.87 12.22
C ASN A 105 -11.06 -5.54 11.77
N PRO A 106 -10.68 -4.63 12.69
CA PRO A 106 -10.10 -3.32 12.35
C PRO A 106 -8.62 -3.42 11.97
N VAL A 107 -8.29 -4.37 11.12
CA VAL A 107 -6.99 -4.50 10.45
C VAL A 107 -7.15 -4.09 9.00
N LEU A 108 -6.29 -3.19 8.54
CA LEU A 108 -6.25 -2.71 7.17
C LEU A 108 -4.95 -3.17 6.50
N VAL A 109 -5.06 -3.90 5.40
CA VAL A 109 -3.97 -4.13 4.46
C VAL A 109 -4.08 -3.10 3.34
N ALA A 110 -3.08 -2.25 3.17
CA ALA A 110 -3.08 -1.21 2.15
C ALA A 110 -1.85 -1.36 1.24
N GLU A 111 -2.08 -1.34 -0.06
CA GLU A 111 -1.01 -1.11 -1.02
C GLU A 111 -0.63 0.37 -0.95
N ALA A 112 0.61 0.64 -0.56
CA ALA A 112 1.16 1.97 -0.33
C ALA A 112 1.98 2.39 -1.57
N ASP A 113 1.32 3.08 -2.48
CA ASP A 113 1.88 3.47 -3.77
C ASP A 113 2.78 4.70 -3.61
N GLU A 114 4.03 4.58 -4.06
CA GLU A 114 5.00 5.68 -4.09
C GLU A 114 4.70 6.72 -5.17
N PHE A 115 3.90 6.36 -6.18
CA PHE A 115 3.48 7.29 -7.22
C PHE A 115 2.81 8.53 -6.62
N ASP A 116 3.17 9.72 -7.10
CA ASP A 116 2.69 11.01 -6.57
C ASP A 116 2.85 11.15 -5.03
N ARG A 117 3.81 10.41 -4.44
CA ARG A 117 4.06 10.36 -2.98
C ARG A 117 2.80 10.02 -2.16
N SER A 118 1.85 9.31 -2.77
CA SER A 118 0.55 8.97 -2.16
C SER A 118 0.69 8.16 -0.88
N PHE A 119 1.70 7.31 -0.77
CA PHE A 119 1.98 6.51 0.44
C PHE A 119 2.27 7.36 1.69
N LEU A 120 2.69 8.62 1.53
CA LEU A 120 2.94 9.54 2.65
C LEU A 120 1.65 10.00 3.37
N GLN A 121 0.48 9.62 2.89
CA GLN A 121 -0.78 9.81 3.60
C GLN A 121 -1.04 8.72 4.65
N LEU A 122 -0.24 7.63 4.66
CA LEU A 122 -0.37 6.52 5.58
C LEU A 122 0.60 6.66 6.76
N PHE A 123 0.13 6.30 7.95
CA PHE A 123 0.92 6.21 9.19
C PHE A 123 0.79 4.77 9.71
N PRO A 124 1.53 3.82 9.11
CA PRO A 124 1.29 2.41 9.35
C PRO A 124 1.78 1.95 10.72
N ASP A 125 1.14 0.90 11.23
CA ASP A 125 1.63 0.13 12.37
C ASP A 125 2.76 -0.81 11.93
N ILE A 126 2.61 -1.41 10.75
CA ILE A 126 3.66 -2.23 10.13
C ILE A 126 3.78 -1.84 8.66
N ALA A 127 5.00 -1.59 8.22
CA ALA A 127 5.28 -1.37 6.79
C ALA A 127 6.23 -2.43 6.24
N VAL A 128 5.92 -2.93 5.05
CA VAL A 128 6.80 -3.78 4.25
C VAL A 128 7.31 -2.95 3.08
N ILE A 129 8.63 -2.94 2.84
CA ILE A 129 9.25 -2.33 1.65
C ILE A 129 9.92 -3.45 0.86
N THR A 130 9.38 -3.71 -0.34
CA THR A 130 9.76 -4.86 -1.18
C THR A 130 10.94 -4.58 -2.09
N ALA A 131 11.07 -3.36 -2.59
CA ALA A 131 12.14 -2.91 -3.47
C ALA A 131 12.20 -1.38 -3.49
N THR A 132 13.36 -0.82 -3.84
CA THR A 132 13.59 0.62 -3.95
C THR A 132 14.39 0.96 -5.21
N ASP A 133 14.15 0.20 -6.30
CA ASP A 133 14.81 0.43 -7.58
C ASP A 133 14.37 1.76 -8.20
N ALA A 134 15.15 2.27 -9.15
CA ALA A 134 14.81 3.50 -9.86
C ALA A 134 13.55 3.29 -10.72
N ASP A 135 12.43 3.82 -10.28
CA ASP A 135 11.14 3.81 -10.97
C ASP A 135 10.48 5.18 -10.85
N HIS A 136 9.50 5.48 -11.71
CA HIS A 136 8.76 6.74 -11.72
C HIS A 136 9.67 8.00 -11.73
N LEU A 137 10.76 7.96 -12.52
CA LEU A 137 11.74 9.07 -12.61
C LEU A 137 11.14 10.37 -13.17
N ASP A 138 10.03 10.28 -13.88
CA ASP A 138 9.20 11.41 -14.34
C ASP A 138 8.63 12.24 -13.16
N ILE A 139 8.43 11.60 -12.00
CA ILE A 139 7.92 12.24 -10.77
C ILE A 139 9.07 12.60 -9.82
N TYR A 140 10.02 11.69 -9.68
CA TYR A 140 11.08 11.81 -8.67
C TYR A 140 12.36 12.51 -9.18
N ASN A 141 12.46 12.83 -10.48
CA ASN A 141 13.63 13.37 -11.16
C ASN A 141 14.86 12.45 -11.18
N ASP A 142 15.21 11.82 -10.06
CA ASP A 142 16.29 10.86 -9.94
C ASP A 142 16.04 9.81 -8.83
N HIS A 143 16.87 8.77 -8.80
CA HIS A 143 16.78 7.67 -7.84
C HIS A 143 16.94 8.13 -6.37
N ARG A 144 17.73 9.18 -6.13
CA ARG A 144 17.95 9.69 -4.78
C ARG A 144 16.65 10.19 -4.15
N HIS A 145 15.81 10.90 -4.92
CA HIS A 145 14.51 11.36 -4.44
C HIS A 145 13.53 10.21 -4.16
N VAL A 146 13.64 9.09 -4.91
CA VAL A 146 12.90 7.86 -4.60
C VAL A 146 13.31 7.34 -3.23
N ILE A 147 14.62 7.20 -2.98
CA ILE A 147 15.15 6.72 -1.70
C ILE A 147 14.77 7.65 -0.54
N GLU A 148 14.87 8.96 -0.72
CA GLU A 148 14.44 9.96 0.27
C GLU A 148 12.95 9.81 0.62
N ALA A 149 12.09 9.59 -0.37
CA ALA A 149 10.65 9.39 -0.16
C ALA A 149 10.35 8.09 0.62
N PHE A 150 11.08 7.00 0.35
CA PHE A 150 10.97 5.78 1.16
C PHE A 150 11.46 5.98 2.59
N GLY A 151 12.50 6.79 2.81
CA GLY A 151 12.95 7.20 4.14
C GLY A 151 11.89 8.00 4.89
N GLU A 152 11.24 8.96 4.22
CA GLU A 152 10.14 9.73 4.78
C GLU A 152 8.96 8.81 5.16
N PHE A 153 8.55 7.92 4.27
CA PHE A 153 7.51 6.94 4.55
C PHE A 153 7.87 6.04 5.75
N ALA A 154 9.10 5.52 5.79
CA ALA A 154 9.56 4.69 6.89
C ALA A 154 9.54 5.43 8.24
N SER A 155 9.84 6.73 8.26
CA SER A 155 9.81 7.56 9.47
C SER A 155 8.40 7.78 10.02
N GLN A 156 7.34 7.59 9.20
CA GLN A 156 5.94 7.70 9.59
C GLN A 156 5.39 6.45 10.27
N ILE A 157 6.14 5.35 10.29
CA ILE A 157 5.74 4.13 11.02
C ILE A 157 5.64 4.45 12.51
N LYS A 158 4.54 4.02 13.14
CA LYS A 158 4.32 4.24 14.58
C LYS A 158 5.48 3.68 15.40
N ALA A 159 5.83 4.33 16.50
CA ALA A 159 7.02 4.00 17.29
C ALA A 159 7.00 2.57 17.88
N ASP A 160 5.82 2.05 18.16
CA ASP A 160 5.56 0.69 18.63
C ASP A 160 5.34 -0.33 17.49
N GLY A 161 5.49 0.14 16.25
CA GLY A 161 5.31 -0.63 15.04
C GLY A 161 6.58 -1.35 14.55
N ALA A 162 6.55 -1.74 13.27
CA ALA A 162 7.67 -2.42 12.63
C ALA A 162 7.85 -2.00 11.16
N LEU A 163 9.11 -1.82 10.76
CA LEU A 163 9.55 -1.78 9.38
C LEU A 163 10.13 -3.15 9.00
N ILE A 164 9.66 -3.72 7.90
CA ILE A 164 10.20 -4.96 7.32
C ILE A 164 10.67 -4.63 5.90
N ALA A 165 11.97 -4.54 5.69
CA ALA A 165 12.53 -4.17 4.39
C ALA A 165 13.31 -5.34 3.77
N LYS A 166 13.22 -5.47 2.45
CA LYS A 166 14.01 -6.46 1.72
C LYS A 166 15.51 -6.24 1.96
N TYR A 167 16.24 -7.31 2.17
CA TYR A 167 17.70 -7.25 2.25
C TYR A 167 18.27 -6.69 0.94
N GLY A 168 19.16 -5.71 1.04
CA GLY A 168 19.72 -5.01 -0.11
C GLY A 168 18.87 -3.83 -0.64
N ALA A 169 17.63 -3.65 -0.20
CA ALA A 169 16.88 -2.44 -0.53
C ALA A 169 17.44 -1.24 0.25
N GLU A 170 17.64 -0.13 -0.46
CA GLU A 170 18.12 1.12 0.12
C GLU A 170 16.94 1.84 0.78
N VAL A 171 16.82 1.74 2.09
CA VAL A 171 15.80 2.43 2.88
C VAL A 171 16.51 3.22 3.99
N PRO A 172 16.53 4.57 3.93
CA PRO A 172 17.02 5.38 5.02
C PRO A 172 16.22 5.11 6.30
N THR A 173 16.92 4.81 7.38
CA THR A 173 16.30 4.52 8.68
C THR A 173 16.53 5.63 9.70
N ASP A 174 17.16 6.72 9.29
CA ASP A 174 17.32 7.91 10.12
C ASP A 174 15.95 8.49 10.46
N GLY A 175 15.65 8.60 11.76
CA GLY A 175 14.34 9.05 12.23
C GLY A 175 13.27 7.94 12.35
N VAL A 176 13.52 6.71 11.91
CA VAL A 176 12.61 5.57 12.12
C VAL A 176 12.68 5.16 13.59
N LYS A 177 11.53 5.27 14.28
CA LYS A 177 11.40 4.89 15.71
C LYS A 177 10.95 3.44 15.89
N ALA A 178 10.33 2.89 14.86
CA ALA A 178 9.83 1.52 14.81
C ALA A 178 10.97 0.51 14.77
N LYS A 179 10.69 -0.71 15.21
CA LYS A 179 11.64 -1.81 15.11
C LYS A 179 11.85 -2.19 13.65
N THR A 180 13.10 -2.27 13.21
CA THR A 180 13.45 -2.59 11.83
C THR A 180 13.92 -4.02 11.70
N TYR A 181 13.39 -4.72 10.69
CA TYR A 181 13.74 -6.07 10.30
C TYR A 181 14.09 -6.12 8.82
N ARG A 182 14.91 -7.13 8.47
CA ARG A 182 15.24 -7.46 7.08
C ARG A 182 14.67 -8.82 6.71
N TYR A 183 14.26 -8.96 5.47
CA TYR A 183 13.87 -10.26 4.93
C TYR A 183 14.61 -10.56 3.62
N SER A 184 14.83 -11.84 3.33
CA SER A 184 15.47 -12.32 2.11
C SER A 184 14.99 -13.71 1.73
N TYR A 185 15.13 -14.05 0.43
CA TYR A 185 14.92 -15.42 -0.04
C TYR A 185 16.24 -16.21 -0.19
N ASP A 186 17.39 -15.56 -0.15
CA ASP A 186 18.71 -16.14 -0.46
C ASP A 186 19.82 -15.80 0.55
N THR A 187 19.57 -14.87 1.46
CA THR A 187 20.58 -14.36 2.39
C THR A 187 20.05 -14.44 3.82
N PRO A 188 20.77 -15.08 4.76
CA PRO A 188 20.39 -15.12 6.17
C PRO A 188 20.28 -13.71 6.76
N CYS A 189 19.12 -13.40 7.33
CA CYS A 189 18.82 -12.15 8.02
C CYS A 189 17.69 -12.39 9.05
N ASP A 190 16.91 -11.38 9.45
CA ASP A 190 15.85 -11.57 10.45
C ASP A 190 14.77 -12.58 10.01
N PHE A 191 14.33 -12.47 8.74
CA PHE A 191 13.40 -13.41 8.11
C PHE A 191 13.99 -13.88 6.81
N TYR A 192 14.19 -15.18 6.63
CA TYR A 192 14.74 -15.67 5.37
C TYR A 192 14.24 -17.06 5.01
N ALA A 193 14.24 -17.34 3.71
CA ALA A 193 13.96 -18.68 3.21
C ALA A 193 15.23 -19.52 3.13
N SER A 194 15.13 -20.80 3.48
CA SER A 194 16.17 -21.81 3.25
C SER A 194 15.57 -23.05 2.62
N ASP A 195 16.41 -23.97 2.18
CA ASP A 195 16.02 -25.27 1.59
C ASP A 195 15.03 -25.14 0.42
N ILE A 196 15.17 -24.08 -0.37
CA ILE A 196 14.26 -23.77 -1.46
C ILE A 196 14.36 -24.82 -2.54
N LYS A 197 13.25 -25.46 -2.88
CA LYS A 197 13.10 -26.45 -3.95
C LYS A 197 12.03 -26.01 -4.91
N ALA A 198 12.37 -25.93 -6.19
CA ALA A 198 11.37 -25.72 -7.23
C ALA A 198 10.58 -27.03 -7.45
N LEU A 199 9.26 -26.89 -7.54
CA LEU A 199 8.30 -27.94 -7.80
C LEU A 199 7.66 -27.75 -9.17
N ASP A 200 6.99 -28.79 -9.68
CA ASP A 200 6.24 -28.70 -10.92
C ASP A 200 5.10 -27.67 -10.82
N GLY A 201 4.81 -26.99 -11.93
CA GLY A 201 3.74 -25.99 -11.98
C GLY A 201 4.13 -24.63 -11.44
N GLY A 202 5.42 -24.36 -11.20
CA GLY A 202 5.93 -23.07 -10.74
C GLY A 202 5.75 -22.84 -9.22
N TYR A 203 5.57 -23.91 -8.46
CA TYR A 203 5.53 -23.88 -7.00
C TYR A 203 6.92 -24.03 -6.40
N PHE A 204 7.03 -23.66 -5.12
CA PHE A 204 8.24 -23.79 -4.35
C PHE A 204 7.94 -24.37 -2.99
N ASP A 205 8.78 -25.29 -2.54
CA ASP A 205 8.87 -25.75 -1.15
C ASP A 205 10.07 -25.06 -0.49
N PHE A 206 9.91 -24.56 0.73
CA PHE A 206 10.98 -23.86 1.44
C PHE A 206 10.73 -23.83 2.95
N THR A 207 11.81 -23.65 3.70
CA THR A 207 11.78 -23.42 5.14
C THR A 207 11.78 -21.92 5.44
N ILE A 208 10.87 -21.43 6.28
CA ILE A 208 10.89 -20.05 6.79
C ILE A 208 11.67 -20.01 8.09
N ASN A 209 12.70 -19.17 8.11
CA ASN A 209 13.46 -18.86 9.32
C ASN A 209 13.01 -17.47 9.83
N ALA A 210 12.67 -17.38 11.10
CA ALA A 210 12.18 -16.15 11.73
C ALA A 210 12.71 -16.01 13.15
N PRO A 211 12.81 -14.79 13.70
CA PRO A 211 13.22 -14.58 15.09
C PRO A 211 12.30 -15.33 16.07
N GLY A 212 12.89 -16.14 16.94
CA GLY A 212 12.16 -16.91 17.96
C GLY A 212 11.51 -18.22 17.46
N CYS A 213 11.54 -18.51 16.15
CA CYS A 213 11.18 -19.82 15.62
C CYS A 213 12.43 -20.72 15.58
N ARG A 214 12.37 -21.87 16.24
CA ARG A 214 13.35 -22.95 16.15
C ARG A 214 12.65 -24.21 15.71
#